data_d83682fae0839be63ba299a9e167d640
#
_entry.id   d83682fae0839be63ba299a9e167d640
#
_cell.length_a   1.000
_cell.length_b   1.000
_cell.length_c   1.000
_cell.angle_alpha   90.00
_cell.angle_beta   90.00
_cell.angle_gamma   90.00
#
_symmetry.space_group_name_H-M   'P 1'
#
loop_
_entity.id
_entity.type
_entity.pdbx_description
1 polymer ?
#
loop_
_entity_poly.entity_id
_entity_poly.type
_entity_poly.pdbx_seq_one_letter_code
_entity_poly.pdbx_strand_id
1 'polypeptide(L)'
;MNTPTPSHLDWLSSLTPVGTRASSSDLGATDLGCGRLSAAWEVLSHVLDPEVPAVSLVELGIVRDLVETADGVEVVLTPTYSGCPATEAIEQSVRDALSRFGTVTVTMRRAPAWTTDWITDEGREKLRRYGIAPPGPVDAGQGVPIRIVRRREAIACPRCGSTHTEQLSAFGSTACKSLYRCVACREPFEHFKPI
;
A
#
# COMPACT_ATOMS: atom_id res chain seq x y z
N MET A 1 -21.99 -33.83 14.22
CA MET A 1 -22.47 -33.07 13.05
C MET A 1 -21.48 -31.90 12.86
N ASN A 2 -20.51 -32.11 11.96
CA ASN A 2 -19.43 -31.14 11.71
C ASN A 2 -19.84 -30.27 10.49
N THR A 3 -19.98 -28.98 10.68
CA THR A 3 -20.09 -28.01 9.60
C THR A 3 -18.69 -27.59 9.17
N PRO A 4 -18.32 -27.68 7.89
CA PRO A 4 -17.01 -27.23 7.43
C PRO A 4 -16.97 -25.70 7.37
N THR A 5 -15.85 -25.14 7.81
CA THR A 5 -15.48 -23.71 7.69
C THR A 5 -15.20 -23.39 6.23
N PRO A 6 -15.75 -22.31 5.65
CA PRO A 6 -15.45 -21.92 4.27
C PRO A 6 -14.00 -21.50 4.10
N SER A 7 -13.35 -21.99 3.05
CA SER A 7 -11.97 -21.68 2.71
C SER A 7 -11.86 -20.28 2.07
N HIS A 8 -10.72 -19.62 2.28
CA HIS A 8 -10.35 -18.26 1.89
C HIS A 8 -10.49 -17.93 0.37
N LEU A 9 -10.85 -18.88 -0.46
CA LEU A 9 -10.93 -18.72 -1.93
C LEU A 9 -12.35 -18.60 -2.48
N ASP A 10 -13.39 -18.66 -1.65
CA ASP A 10 -14.80 -18.67 -2.13
C ASP A 10 -15.31 -17.31 -2.65
N TRP A 11 -14.60 -16.22 -2.40
CA TRP A 11 -15.00 -14.90 -2.90
C TRP A 11 -14.69 -14.67 -4.40
N LEU A 12 -13.77 -15.48 -4.98
CA LEU A 12 -13.41 -15.41 -6.40
C LEU A 12 -14.47 -16.05 -7.33
N SER A 13 -15.36 -16.86 -6.78
CA SER A 13 -16.36 -17.58 -7.56
C SER A 13 -17.65 -16.82 -7.81
N SER A 14 -17.83 -15.61 -7.26
CA SER A 14 -19.01 -14.77 -7.45
C SER A 14 -18.93 -13.81 -8.64
N LEU A 15 -17.87 -13.86 -9.45
CA LEU A 15 -17.76 -13.12 -10.70
C LEU A 15 -18.32 -13.96 -11.86
N THR A 16 -19.63 -14.11 -11.92
CA THR A 16 -20.30 -14.64 -13.12
C THR A 16 -20.35 -13.54 -14.19
N PRO A 17 -19.85 -13.79 -15.41
CA PRO A 17 -20.07 -12.87 -16.52
C PRO A 17 -21.53 -12.95 -16.94
N VAL A 18 -22.31 -11.91 -16.68
CA VAL A 18 -23.65 -11.75 -17.27
C VAL A 18 -23.47 -11.38 -18.72
N GLY A 19 -23.55 -12.40 -19.57
CA GLY A 19 -23.70 -12.22 -20.99
C GLY A 19 -25.17 -11.99 -21.33
N THR A 20 -25.59 -10.76 -21.58
CA THR A 20 -26.81 -10.45 -22.29
C THR A 20 -26.50 -9.40 -23.36
N ARG A 21 -26.74 -9.76 -24.61
CA ARG A 21 -26.74 -8.85 -25.76
C ARG A 21 -27.72 -7.71 -25.49
N ALA A 22 -27.22 -6.53 -25.22
CA ALA A 22 -28.01 -5.30 -25.24
C ALA A 22 -27.98 -4.71 -26.64
N SER A 23 -29.13 -4.25 -27.10
CA SER A 23 -29.36 -3.61 -28.38
C SER A 23 -28.63 -2.27 -28.49
N SER A 24 -28.28 -1.90 -29.70
CA SER A 24 -27.38 -0.81 -30.12
C SER A 24 -27.85 0.64 -29.81
N SER A 25 -28.52 0.90 -28.71
CA SER A 25 -28.95 2.25 -28.30
C SER A 25 -28.43 2.75 -26.94
N ASP A 26 -27.68 1.92 -26.16
CA ASP A 26 -27.20 2.27 -24.82
C ASP A 26 -25.68 2.47 -24.70
N LEU A 27 -24.95 2.71 -25.79
CA LEU A 27 -23.48 2.81 -25.81
C LEU A 27 -22.92 4.16 -25.33
N GLY A 28 -23.75 5.06 -24.82
CA GLY A 28 -23.30 6.43 -24.49
C GLY A 28 -22.86 6.68 -23.03
N ALA A 29 -23.31 5.90 -22.05
CA ALA A 29 -23.15 6.25 -20.63
C ALA A 29 -22.09 5.43 -19.87
N THR A 30 -21.78 4.21 -20.31
CA THR A 30 -20.86 3.30 -19.62
C THR A 30 -19.38 3.52 -19.96
N ASP A 31 -19.09 4.09 -21.13
CA ASP A 31 -17.71 4.31 -21.60
C ASP A 31 -17.07 5.57 -20.97
N LEU A 32 -17.89 6.58 -20.64
CA LEU A 32 -17.44 7.82 -20.00
C LEU A 32 -16.99 7.59 -18.53
N GLY A 33 -17.63 6.69 -17.80
CA GLY A 33 -17.27 6.38 -16.41
C GLY A 33 -15.95 5.62 -16.30
N CYS A 34 -15.69 4.65 -17.17
CA CYS A 34 -14.44 3.90 -17.18
C CYS A 34 -13.22 4.81 -17.46
N GLY A 35 -13.35 5.74 -18.42
CA GLY A 35 -12.30 6.70 -18.75
C GLY A 35 -12.00 7.69 -17.61
N ARG A 36 -13.02 8.14 -16.87
CA ARG A 36 -12.88 9.06 -15.76
C ARG A 36 -12.16 8.44 -14.57
N LEU A 37 -12.54 7.23 -14.16
CA LEU A 37 -11.85 6.50 -13.08
C LEU A 37 -10.41 6.17 -13.46
N SER A 38 -10.14 5.74 -14.70
CA SER A 38 -8.78 5.48 -15.17
C SER A 38 -7.92 6.73 -15.10
N ALA A 39 -8.44 7.89 -15.52
CA ALA A 39 -7.74 9.17 -15.42
C ALA A 39 -7.50 9.59 -13.96
N ALA A 40 -8.42 9.31 -13.05
CA ALA A 40 -8.25 9.59 -11.63
C ALA A 40 -7.22 8.66 -10.97
N TRP A 41 -7.19 7.38 -11.33
CA TRP A 41 -6.14 6.44 -10.91
C TRP A 41 -4.76 6.87 -11.41
N GLU A 42 -4.65 7.32 -12.65
CA GLU A 42 -3.39 7.84 -13.19
C GLU A 42 -2.89 9.03 -12.37
N VAL A 43 -3.78 9.94 -11.99
CA VAL A 43 -3.42 11.07 -11.11
C VAL A 43 -2.95 10.58 -9.74
N LEU A 44 -3.66 9.65 -9.12
CA LEU A 44 -3.30 9.09 -7.82
C LEU A 44 -1.95 8.37 -7.84
N SER A 45 -1.59 7.74 -8.97
CA SER A 45 -0.30 7.07 -9.11
C SER A 45 0.90 8.01 -9.01
N HIS A 46 0.68 9.33 -9.17
CA HIS A 46 1.69 10.36 -9.04
C HIS A 46 1.65 11.12 -7.70
N VAL A 47 0.68 10.84 -6.84
CA VAL A 47 0.62 11.43 -5.49
C VAL A 47 1.62 10.71 -4.60
N LEU A 48 2.71 11.41 -4.27
CA LEU A 48 3.79 10.85 -3.46
C LEU A 48 3.44 10.86 -1.97
N ASP A 49 4.00 9.91 -1.23
CA ASP A 49 3.92 9.89 0.22
C ASP A 49 4.75 11.05 0.81
N PRO A 50 4.18 11.87 1.71
CA PRO A 50 4.90 13.03 2.28
C PRO A 50 6.09 12.65 3.16
N GLU A 51 6.12 11.44 3.73
CA GLU A 51 7.20 10.95 4.58
C GLU A 51 8.29 10.24 3.75
N VAL A 52 7.93 9.73 2.57
CA VAL A 52 8.84 9.03 1.65
C VAL A 52 8.56 9.47 0.21
N PRO A 53 9.01 10.67 -0.19
CA PRO A 53 8.65 11.28 -1.48
C PRO A 53 9.30 10.61 -2.70
N ALA A 54 9.69 9.36 -2.56
CA ALA A 54 10.21 8.51 -3.64
C ALA A 54 9.16 7.52 -4.15
N VAL A 55 8.07 7.30 -3.39
CA VAL A 55 7.02 6.33 -3.71
C VAL A 55 5.65 6.99 -3.64
N SER A 56 4.74 6.54 -4.49
CA SER A 56 3.36 7.03 -4.47
C SER A 56 2.51 6.31 -3.44
N LEU A 57 1.38 6.92 -3.08
CA LEU A 57 0.39 6.32 -2.18
C LEU A 57 -0.19 5.02 -2.76
N VAL A 58 -0.26 4.93 -4.08
CA VAL A 58 -0.70 3.71 -4.80
C VAL A 58 0.34 2.62 -4.67
N GLU A 59 1.61 2.91 -4.90
CA GLU A 59 2.72 1.95 -4.80
C GLU A 59 2.92 1.44 -3.37
N LEU A 60 2.64 2.28 -2.37
CA LEU A 60 2.62 1.87 -0.97
C LEU A 60 1.38 1.05 -0.58
N GLY A 61 0.37 0.95 -1.46
CA GLY A 61 -0.88 0.28 -1.15
C GLY A 61 -1.74 1.02 -0.11
N ILE A 62 -1.51 2.33 0.09
CA ILE A 62 -2.33 3.19 0.94
C ILE A 62 -3.67 3.49 0.27
N VAL A 63 -3.69 3.75 -1.06
CA VAL A 63 -4.90 3.86 -1.85
C VAL A 63 -5.45 2.46 -2.10
N ARG A 64 -6.67 2.19 -1.60
CA ARG A 64 -7.29 0.86 -1.66
C ARG A 64 -8.38 0.76 -2.70
N ASP A 65 -9.10 1.85 -2.90
CA ASP A 65 -10.24 1.87 -3.80
C ASP A 65 -10.50 3.30 -4.29
N LEU A 66 -11.10 3.40 -5.47
CA LEU A 66 -11.55 4.63 -6.08
C LEU A 66 -12.90 4.36 -6.75
N VAL A 67 -13.92 5.04 -6.27
CA VAL A 67 -15.30 4.85 -6.71
C VAL A 67 -15.85 6.15 -7.29
N GLU A 68 -16.54 6.08 -8.42
CA GLU A 68 -17.28 7.21 -8.96
C GLU A 68 -18.57 7.44 -8.17
N THR A 69 -18.83 8.71 -7.86
CA THR A 69 -20.06 9.15 -7.19
C THR A 69 -20.86 10.08 -8.12
N ALA A 70 -22.09 10.39 -7.75
CA ALA A 70 -22.94 11.29 -8.55
C ALA A 70 -22.26 12.64 -8.83
N ASP A 71 -21.52 13.17 -7.82
CA ASP A 71 -20.95 14.53 -7.85
C ASP A 71 -19.42 14.55 -8.00
N GLY A 72 -18.77 13.38 -8.04
CA GLY A 72 -17.32 13.32 -8.06
C GLY A 72 -16.74 11.92 -7.88
N VAL A 73 -15.80 11.78 -6.93
CA VAL A 73 -15.12 10.51 -6.64
C VAL A 73 -14.95 10.29 -5.14
N GLU A 74 -15.04 9.04 -4.71
CA GLU A 74 -14.67 8.61 -3.37
C GLU A 74 -13.37 7.80 -3.43
N VAL A 75 -12.41 8.16 -2.58
CA VAL A 75 -11.13 7.45 -2.43
C VAL A 75 -11.09 6.78 -1.06
N VAL A 76 -10.79 5.49 -1.06
CA VAL A 76 -10.60 4.73 0.18
C VAL A 76 -9.11 4.59 0.46
N LEU A 77 -8.68 5.06 1.63
CA LEU A 77 -7.31 4.99 2.10
C LEU A 77 -7.19 4.06 3.30
N THR A 78 -6.07 3.37 3.42
CA THR A 78 -5.69 2.60 4.61
C THR A 78 -4.29 3.05 5.05
N PRO A 79 -4.15 3.68 6.23
CA PRO A 79 -2.85 4.14 6.70
C PRO A 79 -1.95 2.95 7.05
N THR A 80 -0.63 3.12 6.90
CA THR A 80 0.38 2.10 7.22
C THR A 80 0.37 1.69 8.70
N TYR A 81 -0.10 2.58 9.58
CA TYR A 81 -0.41 2.29 10.98
C TYR A 81 -1.41 3.33 11.52
N SER A 82 -2.12 2.98 12.59
CA SER A 82 -3.28 3.74 13.08
C SER A 82 -2.96 5.13 13.63
N GLY A 83 -1.70 5.41 13.97
CA GLY A 83 -1.24 6.69 14.53
C GLY A 83 -0.34 7.49 13.57
N CYS A 84 -0.48 7.30 12.25
CA CYS A 84 0.35 8.01 11.26
C CYS A 84 0.13 9.53 11.34
N PRO A 85 1.16 10.34 11.64
CA PRO A 85 1.03 11.79 11.72
C PRO A 85 0.81 12.41 10.33
N ALA A 86 1.17 11.71 9.25
CA ALA A 86 1.00 12.17 7.88
C ALA A 86 -0.43 12.00 7.33
N THR A 87 -1.35 11.41 8.09
CA THR A 87 -2.70 11.07 7.59
C THR A 87 -3.43 12.30 7.01
N GLU A 88 -3.42 13.42 7.72
CA GLU A 88 -4.08 14.65 7.25
C GLU A 88 -3.43 15.22 5.98
N ALA A 89 -2.09 15.18 5.91
CA ALA A 89 -1.35 15.62 4.73
C ALA A 89 -1.63 14.70 3.51
N ILE A 90 -1.73 13.39 3.73
CA ILE A 90 -2.09 12.42 2.70
C ILE A 90 -3.51 12.69 2.18
N GLU A 91 -4.49 12.86 3.08
CA GLU A 91 -5.87 13.18 2.69
C GLU A 91 -5.95 14.48 1.88
N GLN A 92 -5.23 15.52 2.32
CA GLN A 92 -5.21 16.80 1.61
C GLN A 92 -4.58 16.65 0.22
N SER A 93 -3.44 15.96 0.11
CA SER A 93 -2.78 15.72 -1.17
C SER A 93 -3.67 14.97 -2.16
N VAL A 94 -4.45 14.00 -1.68
CA VAL A 94 -5.43 13.26 -2.49
C VAL A 94 -6.57 14.18 -2.94
N ARG A 95 -7.14 15.01 -2.05
CA ARG A 95 -8.19 15.97 -2.42
C ARG A 95 -7.72 16.97 -3.45
N ASP A 96 -6.53 17.53 -3.27
CA ASP A 96 -5.95 18.52 -4.19
C ASP A 96 -5.70 17.89 -5.57
N ALA A 97 -5.10 16.71 -5.61
CA ALA A 97 -4.81 16.00 -6.86
C ALA A 97 -6.07 15.66 -7.66
N LEU A 98 -7.14 15.28 -6.98
CA LEU A 98 -8.39 14.86 -7.62
C LEU A 98 -9.44 15.98 -7.76
N SER A 99 -9.14 17.22 -7.35
CA SER A 99 -10.09 18.35 -7.37
C SER A 99 -10.79 18.57 -8.70
N ARG A 100 -10.12 18.28 -9.82
CA ARG A 100 -10.67 18.39 -11.17
C ARG A 100 -11.77 17.34 -11.49
N PHE A 101 -11.92 16.31 -10.67
CA PHE A 101 -12.92 15.25 -10.86
C PHE A 101 -14.24 15.50 -10.10
N GLY A 102 -14.44 16.69 -9.56
CA GLY A 102 -15.64 17.08 -8.81
C GLY A 102 -15.45 17.00 -7.31
N THR A 103 -16.50 16.66 -6.57
CA THR A 103 -16.43 16.49 -5.11
C THR A 103 -15.57 15.28 -4.77
N VAL A 104 -14.53 15.47 -3.95
CA VAL A 104 -13.63 14.39 -3.51
C VAL A 104 -13.93 14.01 -2.08
N THR A 105 -14.49 12.83 -1.89
CA THR A 105 -14.68 12.21 -0.57
C THR A 105 -13.50 11.29 -0.28
N VAL A 106 -12.87 11.46 0.89
CA VAL A 106 -11.79 10.58 1.35
C VAL A 106 -12.27 9.80 2.56
N THR A 107 -12.29 8.48 2.44
CA THR A 107 -12.73 7.55 3.49
C THR A 107 -11.53 6.77 4.02
N MET A 108 -11.29 6.87 5.34
CA MET A 108 -10.24 6.12 6.02
C MET A 108 -10.76 4.77 6.49
N ARG A 109 -10.20 3.68 5.94
CA ARG A 109 -10.52 2.30 6.34
C ARG A 109 -9.36 1.71 7.13
N ARG A 110 -9.65 1.16 8.32
CA ARG A 110 -8.65 0.52 9.19
C ARG A 110 -8.77 -1.01 9.22
N ALA A 111 -9.77 -1.57 8.57
CA ALA A 111 -9.96 -3.02 8.45
C ALA A 111 -10.24 -3.38 6.98
N PRO A 112 -9.52 -4.35 6.38
CA PRO A 112 -8.36 -5.02 6.97
C PRO A 112 -7.22 -4.04 7.28
N ALA A 113 -6.38 -4.36 8.27
CA ALA A 113 -5.19 -3.56 8.57
C ALA A 113 -4.25 -3.54 7.36
N TRP A 114 -3.53 -2.44 7.18
CA TRP A 114 -2.51 -2.35 6.15
C TRP A 114 -1.40 -3.37 6.40
N THR A 115 -0.85 -3.93 5.36
CA THR A 115 0.29 -4.84 5.40
C THR A 115 1.32 -4.47 4.35
N THR A 116 2.59 -4.72 4.63
CA THR A 116 3.70 -4.48 3.70
C THR A 116 3.61 -5.33 2.43
N ASP A 117 2.80 -6.38 2.40
CA ASP A 117 2.54 -7.16 1.17
C ASP A 117 1.78 -6.36 0.12
N TRP A 118 1.15 -5.25 0.49
CA TRP A 118 0.46 -4.36 -0.43
C TRP A 118 1.40 -3.39 -1.17
N ILE A 119 2.65 -3.29 -0.74
CA ILE A 119 3.66 -2.50 -1.45
C ILE A 119 3.99 -3.21 -2.76
N THR A 120 3.86 -2.49 -3.87
CA THR A 120 4.19 -3.03 -5.20
C THR A 120 5.69 -3.31 -5.32
N ASP A 121 6.07 -4.18 -6.25
CA ASP A 121 7.49 -4.47 -6.53
C ASP A 121 8.23 -3.21 -6.99
N GLU A 122 7.56 -2.35 -7.77
CA GLU A 122 8.11 -1.06 -8.17
C GLU A 122 8.31 -0.13 -6.97
N GLY A 123 7.34 -0.07 -6.06
CA GLY A 123 7.45 0.69 -4.81
C GLY A 123 8.62 0.20 -3.95
N ARG A 124 8.82 -1.13 -3.83
CA ARG A 124 9.96 -1.72 -3.11
C ARG A 124 11.30 -1.31 -3.75
N GLU A 125 11.38 -1.32 -5.07
CA GLU A 125 12.60 -0.92 -5.78
C GLU A 125 12.86 0.58 -5.65
N LYS A 126 11.83 1.43 -5.69
CA LYS A 126 11.93 2.87 -5.42
C LYS A 126 12.42 3.16 -4.00
N LEU A 127 11.87 2.46 -2.99
CA LEU A 127 12.37 2.53 -1.62
C LEU A 127 13.86 2.23 -1.54
N ARG A 128 14.28 1.10 -2.15
CA ARG A 128 15.68 0.67 -2.17
C ARG A 128 16.59 1.72 -2.81
N ARG A 129 16.21 2.28 -3.97
CA ARG A 129 16.99 3.34 -4.65
C ARG A 129 17.06 4.62 -3.84
N TYR A 130 16.01 4.94 -3.11
CA TYR A 130 15.97 6.09 -2.22
C TYR A 130 16.86 5.92 -0.99
N GLY A 131 17.27 4.70 -0.68
CA GLY A 131 18.15 4.39 0.46
C GLY A 131 17.41 3.83 1.67
N ILE A 132 16.16 3.42 1.49
CA ILE A 132 15.36 2.72 2.50
C ILE A 132 15.35 1.24 2.13
N ALA A 133 15.77 0.37 3.05
CA ALA A 133 15.64 -1.07 2.85
C ALA A 133 14.15 -1.46 2.86
N PRO A 134 13.62 -2.07 1.77
CA PRO A 134 12.23 -2.49 1.74
C PRO A 134 11.97 -3.63 2.73
N PRO A 135 10.72 -3.82 3.18
CA PRO A 135 10.36 -4.92 4.06
C PRO A 135 10.51 -6.27 3.35
N GLY A 136 10.89 -7.29 4.10
CA GLY A 136 10.75 -8.67 3.67
C GLY A 136 9.28 -9.07 3.52
N PRO A 137 9.00 -10.27 2.94
CA PRO A 137 7.65 -10.82 2.91
C PRO A 137 7.15 -11.00 4.35
N VAL A 138 5.87 -10.68 4.59
CA VAL A 138 5.24 -10.99 5.87
C VAL A 138 5.01 -12.50 5.87
N ASP A 139 5.71 -13.23 6.76
CA ASP A 139 5.35 -14.61 7.03
C ASP A 139 3.93 -14.63 7.60
N ALA A 140 2.96 -14.92 6.75
CA ALA A 140 1.60 -15.26 7.17
C ALA A 140 1.67 -16.61 7.92
N GLY A 141 2.27 -16.58 9.11
CA GLY A 141 2.59 -17.75 9.90
C GLY A 141 1.35 -18.53 10.25
N GLN A 142 1.28 -19.74 9.73
CA GLN A 142 0.56 -20.82 10.41
C GLN A 142 1.00 -20.80 11.87
N GLY A 143 0.04 -20.79 12.79
CA GLY A 143 0.25 -20.67 14.22
C GLY A 143 1.34 -21.59 14.78
N VAL A 144 2.55 -21.10 14.82
CA VAL A 144 3.72 -21.78 15.38
C VAL A 144 3.81 -21.36 16.83
N PRO A 145 4.03 -22.30 17.76
CA PRO A 145 4.20 -21.97 19.18
C PRO A 145 5.31 -20.94 19.31
N ILE A 146 5.05 -19.87 20.07
CA ILE A 146 5.94 -18.73 20.30
C ILE A 146 7.30 -19.24 20.79
N ARG A 147 8.21 -19.50 19.85
CA ARG A 147 9.63 -19.62 20.15
C ARG A 147 10.20 -18.24 20.04
N ILE A 148 10.53 -17.61 21.17
CA ILE A 148 11.25 -16.34 21.23
C ILE A 148 12.71 -16.61 20.76
N VAL A 149 12.84 -16.95 19.50
CA VAL A 149 14.11 -16.83 18.80
C VAL A 149 14.01 -15.51 18.05
N ARG A 150 14.68 -14.49 18.56
CA ARG A 150 14.95 -13.27 17.77
C ARG A 150 15.80 -13.69 16.57
N ARG A 151 15.16 -14.22 15.55
CA ARG A 151 15.76 -14.34 14.23
C ARG A 151 15.87 -12.89 13.74
N ARG A 152 17.04 -12.30 13.93
CA ARG A 152 17.36 -11.04 13.27
C ARG A 152 17.39 -11.36 11.79
N GLU A 153 16.34 -10.99 11.07
CA GLU A 153 16.40 -11.00 9.61
C GLU A 153 17.58 -10.14 9.21
N ALA A 154 18.44 -10.70 8.35
CA ALA A 154 19.58 -9.99 7.84
C ALA A 154 19.09 -8.96 6.81
N ILE A 155 18.89 -7.72 7.26
CA ILE A 155 18.44 -6.64 6.38
C ILE A 155 19.58 -6.23 5.46
N ALA A 156 19.37 -6.36 4.14
CA ALA A 156 20.37 -5.97 3.17
C ALA A 156 20.49 -4.43 3.11
N CYS A 157 21.73 -3.94 3.14
CA CYS A 157 22.01 -2.52 2.95
C CYS A 157 21.57 -2.07 1.55
N PRO A 158 20.73 -1.03 1.42
CA PRO A 158 20.25 -0.56 0.12
C PRO A 158 21.36 0.05 -0.75
N ARG A 159 22.49 0.42 -0.13
CA ARG A 159 23.64 1.03 -0.81
C ARG A 159 24.61 0.02 -1.41
N CYS A 160 25.01 -1.00 -0.64
CA CYS A 160 26.06 -1.93 -1.03
C CYS A 160 25.60 -3.40 -1.08
N GLY A 161 24.37 -3.71 -0.73
CA GLY A 161 23.81 -5.07 -0.74
C GLY A 161 24.28 -5.97 0.41
N SER A 162 25.23 -5.53 1.25
CA SER A 162 25.73 -6.33 2.36
C SER A 162 24.65 -6.62 3.38
N THR A 163 24.56 -7.85 3.84
CA THR A 163 23.69 -8.28 4.94
C THR A 163 24.33 -8.11 6.34
N HIS A 164 25.59 -7.67 6.36
CA HIS A 164 26.28 -7.37 7.62
C HIS A 164 25.85 -5.99 8.12
N THR A 165 24.68 -5.98 8.75
CA THR A 165 24.01 -4.77 9.23
C THR A 165 23.60 -4.92 10.69
N GLU A 166 23.54 -3.81 11.39
CA GLU A 166 23.12 -3.77 12.80
C GLU A 166 22.00 -2.73 12.99
N GLN A 167 21.03 -3.06 13.80
CA GLN A 167 19.94 -2.14 14.16
C GLN A 167 20.43 -1.16 15.22
N LEU A 168 20.35 0.13 14.93
CA LEU A 168 20.69 1.21 15.85
C LEU A 168 19.49 1.61 16.70
N SER A 169 18.30 1.65 16.08
CA SER A 169 17.05 2.01 16.76
C SER A 169 15.86 1.24 16.19
N ALA A 170 14.91 0.89 17.05
CA ALA A 170 13.63 0.33 16.65
C ALA A 170 12.74 1.33 15.89
N PHE A 171 13.07 2.63 15.95
CA PHE A 171 12.36 3.70 15.26
C PHE A 171 13.35 4.51 14.43
N GLY A 172 12.95 4.82 13.19
CA GLY A 172 13.66 5.74 12.29
C GLY A 172 13.08 7.15 12.36
N SER A 173 13.04 7.84 11.22
CA SER A 173 12.39 9.16 11.11
C SER A 173 10.87 9.09 11.38
N THR A 174 10.26 7.92 11.13
CA THR A 174 8.83 7.65 11.39
C THR A 174 8.67 6.30 12.10
N ALA A 175 7.48 6.06 12.68
CA ALA A 175 7.20 4.84 13.43
C ALA A 175 7.17 3.57 12.56
N CYS A 176 6.86 3.69 11.25
CA CYS A 176 6.87 2.57 10.29
C CYS A 176 8.28 2.16 9.86
N LYS A 177 9.33 2.92 10.23
CA LYS A 177 10.72 2.66 9.88
C LYS A 177 11.56 2.39 11.12
N SER A 178 12.65 1.65 10.95
CA SER A 178 13.71 1.42 11.93
C SER A 178 15.05 1.89 11.36
N LEU A 179 15.98 2.27 12.23
CA LEU A 179 17.31 2.76 11.84
C LEU A 179 18.34 1.64 11.94
N TYR A 180 19.12 1.48 10.89
CA TYR A 180 20.21 0.51 10.77
C TYR A 180 21.52 1.19 10.38
N ARG A 181 22.63 0.48 10.61
CA ARG A 181 23.93 0.79 10.05
C ARG A 181 24.49 -0.41 9.30
N CYS A 182 25.03 -0.19 8.13
CA CYS A 182 25.82 -1.19 7.42
C CYS A 182 27.23 -1.25 8.00
N VAL A 183 27.69 -2.43 8.43
CA VAL A 183 29.05 -2.60 8.96
C VAL A 183 30.08 -2.61 7.84
N ALA A 184 29.70 -3.03 6.63
CA ALA A 184 30.59 -3.09 5.48
C ALA A 184 30.90 -1.71 4.88
N CYS A 185 29.88 -0.91 4.53
CA CYS A 185 30.10 0.43 3.95
C CYS A 185 29.98 1.57 4.97
N ARG A 186 29.59 1.26 6.22
CA ARG A 186 29.42 2.19 7.35
C ARG A 186 28.28 3.20 7.22
N GLU A 187 27.51 3.15 6.15
CA GLU A 187 26.36 4.05 5.91
C GLU A 187 25.20 3.70 6.83
N PRO A 188 24.55 4.69 7.48
CA PRO A 188 23.26 4.53 8.11
C PRO A 188 22.17 4.46 7.03
N PHE A 189 21.11 3.70 7.32
CA PHE A 189 19.94 3.61 6.44
C PHE A 189 18.68 3.26 7.24
N GLU A 190 17.54 3.60 6.71
CA GLU A 190 16.26 3.19 7.28
C GLU A 190 15.79 1.87 6.67
N HIS A 191 15.07 1.10 7.46
CA HIS A 191 14.39 -0.11 7.00
C HIS A 191 12.89 0.03 7.27
N PHE A 192 12.08 -0.17 6.24
CA PHE A 192 10.62 -0.22 6.37
C PHE A 192 10.24 -1.51 7.10
N LYS A 193 9.60 -1.39 8.27
CA LYS A 193 9.28 -2.56 9.11
C LYS A 193 8.22 -3.43 8.46
N PRO A 194 8.35 -4.76 8.49
CA PRO A 194 7.26 -5.65 8.09
C PRO A 194 6.09 -5.51 9.07
N ILE A 195 4.88 -5.31 8.54
CA ILE A 195 3.63 -5.12 9.27
C ILE A 195 2.56 -6.02 8.66
#